data_e3105fba54cca50d1ea1842ec50ad1f5
#
_entry.id   e3105fba54cca50d1ea1842ec50ad1f5
#
_cell.length_a   1.000
_cell.length_b   1.000
_cell.length_c   1.000
_cell.angle_alpha   90.00
_cell.angle_beta   90.00
_cell.angle_gamma   90.00
#
_symmetry.space_group_name_H-M   'P 1'
#
loop_
_entity.id
_entity.type
_entity.pdbx_description
1 polymer ?
#
loop_
_entity_poly.entity_id
_entity_poly.type
_entity_poly.pdbx_seq_one_letter_code
_entity_poly.pdbx_strand_id
1 'polypeptide(L)'
;MNFRTLLRFTVCGIFAAALLLSSRLDAQHLTLEGQTGGFLTPTAYVVYTDKGHVFSHPAVGYHFVNTSNVIGNVQTVSFVEGFANRAEVGYTRSIHTLGNSAAFSSLWNYNGMNIFSGKVVVLKEGTGGELVPGIAVGGIVRTGDHFVSGALNKELGLGSDTANTNEDLYIAATKTWLKRPLPLLLNFGWKATNASIFGLGGQSTRFGGRAFGGVGIPLPLGHGLAAVPSAGFTQEPPQVKNLGDILVGGKAHIPTTLDYAVRITQKQKPHFSFDLGIGQVAGNIGQTAVATGLPAPYPPVVLVPVDLKARKVLGMGLSYRY
;
A
#
# COMPACT_ATOMS: atom_id res chain seq x y z
N MET A 1 36.67 -10.11 -29.27
CA MET A 1 36.37 -8.97 -28.37
C MET A 1 36.47 -9.48 -26.93
N ASN A 2 37.40 -8.96 -26.12
CA ASN A 2 37.68 -9.48 -24.77
C ASN A 2 36.51 -9.17 -23.82
N PHE A 3 36.16 -10.12 -22.94
CA PHE A 3 35.07 -10.00 -21.92
C PHE A 3 35.19 -8.69 -21.10
N ARG A 4 36.42 -8.24 -20.79
CA ARG A 4 36.67 -6.96 -20.11
C ARG A 4 36.28 -5.73 -20.95
N THR A 5 36.38 -5.81 -22.26
CA THR A 5 35.97 -4.74 -23.17
C THR A 5 34.45 -4.69 -23.30
N LEU A 6 33.81 -5.84 -23.39
CA LEU A 6 32.33 -5.94 -23.36
C LEU A 6 31.75 -5.39 -22.07
N LEU A 7 32.31 -5.77 -20.94
CA LEU A 7 31.87 -5.28 -19.60
C LEU A 7 32.03 -3.75 -19.50
N ARG A 8 33.11 -3.18 -19.99
CA ARG A 8 33.32 -1.71 -20.00
C ARG A 8 32.33 -0.99 -20.89
N PHE A 9 32.01 -1.51 -22.07
CA PHE A 9 31.00 -0.92 -22.97
C PHE A 9 29.58 -1.04 -22.36
N THR A 10 29.25 -2.15 -21.71
CA THR A 10 27.97 -2.33 -21.03
C THR A 10 27.84 -1.38 -19.83
N VAL A 11 28.88 -1.24 -19.03
CA VAL A 11 28.89 -0.32 -17.88
C VAL A 11 28.85 1.15 -18.33
N CYS A 12 29.62 1.53 -19.37
CA CYS A 12 29.55 2.88 -19.93
C CYS A 12 28.22 3.18 -20.62
N GLY A 13 27.59 2.19 -21.26
CA GLY A 13 26.28 2.34 -21.88
C GLY A 13 25.18 2.54 -20.80
N ILE A 14 25.25 1.83 -19.68
CA ILE A 14 24.37 2.01 -18.54
C ILE A 14 24.61 3.39 -17.89
N PHE A 15 25.86 3.84 -17.78
CA PHE A 15 26.21 5.16 -17.26
C PHE A 15 25.75 6.30 -18.17
N ALA A 16 25.91 6.17 -19.48
CA ALA A 16 25.42 7.16 -20.44
C ALA A 16 23.90 7.24 -20.48
N ALA A 17 23.21 6.10 -20.37
CA ALA A 17 21.75 6.05 -20.23
C ALA A 17 21.29 6.69 -18.90
N ALA A 18 22.05 6.52 -17.81
CA ALA A 18 21.76 7.16 -16.53
C ALA A 18 21.94 8.69 -16.58
N LEU A 19 22.87 9.21 -17.39
CA LEU A 19 23.08 10.66 -17.57
C LEU A 19 21.95 11.34 -18.36
N LEU A 20 21.26 10.62 -19.24
CA LEU A 20 20.07 11.11 -19.94
C LEU A 20 18.81 11.09 -19.05
N LEU A 21 18.88 10.50 -17.87
CA LEU A 21 17.82 10.35 -16.90
C LEU A 21 17.70 11.51 -15.88
N SER A 22 18.26 12.68 -16.19
CA SER A 22 18.13 13.88 -15.36
C SER A 22 16.69 14.46 -15.28
N SER A 23 15.72 13.82 -15.92
CA SER A 23 14.32 14.07 -15.68
C SER A 23 13.88 13.37 -14.38
N ARG A 24 13.34 14.14 -13.46
CA ARG A 24 12.72 13.72 -12.19
C ARG A 24 11.95 12.41 -12.42
N LEU A 25 12.05 11.48 -11.48
CA LEU A 25 11.09 10.38 -11.38
C LEU A 25 9.75 11.03 -11.02
N ASP A 26 9.02 11.49 -12.04
CA ASP A 26 7.68 12.00 -11.83
C ASP A 26 6.85 10.87 -11.23
N ALA A 27 6.29 11.14 -10.07
CA ALA A 27 5.44 10.18 -9.39
C ALA A 27 4.19 9.95 -10.23
N GLN A 28 4.13 8.81 -10.89
CA GLN A 28 3.08 8.48 -11.86
C GLN A 28 2.30 7.25 -11.44
N HIS A 29 2.75 6.61 -10.35
CA HIS A 29 2.13 5.42 -9.84
C HIS A 29 1.27 5.72 -8.62
N LEU A 30 0.09 5.11 -8.60
CA LEU A 30 -0.83 5.18 -7.47
C LEU A 30 -0.65 3.95 -6.58
N THR A 31 -0.72 4.14 -5.28
CA THR A 31 -0.79 3.05 -4.30
C THR A 31 -2.11 2.30 -4.43
N LEU A 32 -2.26 1.18 -3.74
CA LEU A 32 -3.52 0.46 -3.61
C LEU A 32 -4.69 1.37 -3.19
N GLU A 33 -4.41 2.43 -2.43
CA GLU A 33 -5.39 3.38 -1.92
C GLU A 33 -5.47 4.69 -2.73
N GLY A 34 -4.78 4.76 -3.87
CA GLY A 34 -4.89 5.84 -4.83
C GLY A 34 -4.03 7.06 -4.57
N GLN A 35 -3.12 7.09 -3.58
CA GLN A 35 -2.15 8.18 -3.50
C GLN A 35 -0.94 7.89 -4.37
N THR A 36 -0.20 8.95 -4.79
CA THR A 36 1.09 8.72 -5.42
C THR A 36 2.07 8.10 -4.42
N GLY A 37 2.69 6.96 -4.84
CA GLY A 37 3.55 6.24 -3.91
C GLY A 37 4.22 4.98 -4.43
N GLY A 38 4.59 4.12 -3.49
CA GLY A 38 5.00 2.74 -3.69
C GLY A 38 3.80 1.85 -4.03
N PHE A 39 3.93 0.54 -3.84
CA PHE A 39 2.79 -0.37 -4.02
C PHE A 39 1.73 -0.16 -2.94
N LEU A 40 2.15 -0.04 -1.67
CA LEU A 40 1.25 0.14 -0.53
C LEU A 40 1.40 1.50 0.16
N THR A 41 2.59 2.12 0.15
CA THR A 41 2.88 3.27 0.99
C THR A 41 2.96 4.57 0.19
N PRO A 42 2.38 5.69 0.69
CA PRO A 42 2.49 6.99 0.05
C PRO A 42 3.92 7.52 0.10
N THR A 43 4.31 8.28 -0.91
CA THR A 43 5.58 9.03 -0.96
C THR A 43 5.32 10.52 -0.79
N ALA A 44 6.41 11.31 -0.69
CA ALA A 44 6.32 12.78 -0.67
C ALA A 44 6.07 13.41 -2.05
N TYR A 45 5.90 12.62 -3.08
CA TYR A 45 5.57 13.11 -4.43
C TYR A 45 4.06 13.23 -4.63
N VAL A 46 3.66 14.04 -5.58
CA VAL A 46 2.26 14.24 -6.00
C VAL A 46 2.14 14.02 -7.51
N VAL A 47 0.92 13.83 -8.01
CA VAL A 47 0.67 13.77 -9.45
C VAL A 47 1.22 15.04 -10.10
N TYR A 48 2.08 14.85 -11.09
CA TYR A 48 2.80 15.94 -11.74
C TYR A 48 1.85 16.81 -12.57
N THR A 49 2.02 18.13 -12.43
CA THR A 49 1.31 19.14 -13.22
C THR A 49 2.24 19.68 -14.28
N ASP A 50 1.83 19.68 -15.53
CA ASP A 50 2.61 20.17 -16.66
C ASP A 50 2.92 21.65 -16.49
N LYS A 51 4.04 22.11 -17.10
CA LYS A 51 4.50 23.49 -17.00
C LYS A 51 3.44 24.44 -17.57
N GLY A 52 3.07 25.45 -16.78
CA GLY A 52 2.06 26.44 -17.14
C GLY A 52 0.62 26.07 -16.79
N HIS A 53 0.41 24.87 -16.26
CA HIS A 53 -0.90 24.41 -15.78
C HIS A 53 -0.95 24.43 -14.26
N VAL A 54 -2.13 24.67 -13.69
CA VAL A 54 -2.40 24.58 -12.25
C VAL A 54 -2.86 23.16 -11.89
N PHE A 55 -3.66 22.55 -12.75
CA PHE A 55 -4.18 21.20 -12.58
C PHE A 55 -3.37 20.21 -13.42
N SER A 56 -3.19 19.01 -12.92
CA SER A 56 -2.62 17.91 -13.71
C SER A 56 -3.67 17.34 -14.66
N HIS A 57 -3.23 16.50 -15.60
CA HIS A 57 -4.15 15.50 -16.14
C HIS A 57 -4.43 14.46 -15.03
N PRO A 58 -5.69 14.03 -14.87
CA PRO A 58 -6.03 13.03 -13.86
C PRO A 58 -5.23 11.74 -14.05
N ALA A 59 -4.72 11.21 -12.95
CA ALA A 59 -4.15 9.87 -12.93
C ALA A 59 -5.24 8.87 -12.58
N VAL A 60 -5.32 7.78 -13.32
CA VAL A 60 -6.25 6.67 -13.09
C VAL A 60 -5.47 5.44 -12.70
N GLY A 61 -5.89 4.75 -11.67
CA GLY A 61 -5.27 3.50 -11.21
C GLY A 61 -6.27 2.37 -11.10
N TYR A 62 -5.81 1.16 -11.37
CA TYR A 62 -6.51 -0.08 -11.07
C TYR A 62 -5.56 -1.02 -10.36
N HIS A 63 -6.00 -1.58 -9.23
CA HIS A 63 -5.24 -2.61 -8.52
C HIS A 63 -6.11 -3.83 -8.28
N PHE A 64 -5.45 -4.98 -8.29
CA PHE A 64 -6.03 -6.26 -7.95
C PHE A 64 -5.13 -6.96 -6.94
N VAL A 65 -5.70 -7.36 -5.80
CA VAL A 65 -5.00 -8.11 -4.76
C VAL A 65 -5.75 -9.42 -4.53
N ASN A 66 -5.06 -10.52 -4.79
CA ASN A 66 -5.55 -11.85 -4.53
C ASN A 66 -5.15 -12.28 -3.11
N THR A 67 -6.12 -12.31 -2.20
CA THR A 67 -5.92 -12.74 -0.81
C THR A 67 -6.22 -14.22 -0.60
N SER A 68 -6.24 -15.00 -1.66
CA SER A 68 -6.55 -16.43 -1.74
C SER A 68 -8.04 -16.75 -1.87
N ASN A 69 -8.33 -17.97 -2.30
CA ASN A 69 -9.71 -18.46 -2.39
C ASN A 69 -10.42 -18.54 -1.04
N VAL A 70 -9.70 -18.44 0.06
CA VAL A 70 -10.27 -18.50 1.42
C VAL A 70 -10.91 -17.20 1.81
N ILE A 71 -10.22 -16.08 1.54
CA ILE A 71 -10.64 -14.74 1.96
C ILE A 71 -11.36 -14.00 0.82
N GLY A 72 -10.88 -14.14 -0.41
CA GLY A 72 -11.41 -13.48 -1.60
C GLY A 72 -10.39 -12.54 -2.24
N ASN A 73 -10.90 -11.58 -3.01
CA ASN A 73 -10.06 -10.63 -3.74
C ASN A 73 -10.47 -9.19 -3.43
N VAL A 74 -9.50 -8.29 -3.53
CA VAL A 74 -9.72 -6.86 -3.44
C VAL A 74 -9.34 -6.22 -4.76
N GLN A 75 -10.22 -5.39 -5.30
CA GLN A 75 -9.98 -4.57 -6.47
C GLN A 75 -10.13 -3.11 -6.08
N THR A 76 -9.30 -2.23 -6.63
CA THR A 76 -9.48 -0.80 -6.43
C THR A 76 -9.41 -0.06 -7.76
N VAL A 77 -10.26 0.95 -7.90
CA VAL A 77 -10.22 1.92 -9.00
C VAL A 77 -10.01 3.29 -8.39
N SER A 78 -8.99 4.00 -8.85
CA SER A 78 -8.55 5.26 -8.29
C SER A 78 -8.55 6.38 -9.32
N PHE A 79 -8.92 7.59 -8.89
CA PHE A 79 -8.82 8.84 -9.65
C PHE A 79 -8.11 9.86 -8.77
N VAL A 80 -7.03 10.45 -9.28
CA VAL A 80 -6.21 11.41 -8.52
C VAL A 80 -5.88 12.60 -9.39
N GLU A 81 -6.06 13.79 -8.85
CA GLU A 81 -5.75 15.07 -9.47
C GLU A 81 -4.64 15.78 -8.71
N GLY A 82 -3.65 16.27 -9.41
CA GLY A 82 -2.54 17.06 -8.86
C GLY A 82 -2.74 18.56 -9.07
N PHE A 83 -2.22 19.36 -8.14
CA PHE A 83 -2.32 20.82 -8.16
C PHE A 83 -0.95 21.46 -8.02
N ALA A 84 -0.53 22.25 -9.01
CA ALA A 84 0.67 23.09 -9.01
C ALA A 84 1.97 22.38 -8.60
N ASN A 85 2.06 21.07 -8.79
CA ASN A 85 3.14 20.22 -8.26
C ASN A 85 3.38 20.39 -6.74
N ARG A 86 2.28 20.62 -6.00
CA ARG A 86 2.30 20.88 -4.54
C ARG A 86 1.28 20.07 -3.77
N ALA A 87 0.15 19.75 -4.38
CA ALA A 87 -0.90 19.00 -3.72
C ALA A 87 -1.50 17.96 -4.66
N GLU A 88 -2.17 17.00 -4.08
CA GLU A 88 -3.05 16.07 -4.79
C GLU A 88 -4.27 15.75 -3.95
N VAL A 89 -5.37 15.47 -4.61
CA VAL A 89 -6.58 14.90 -4.03
C VAL A 89 -6.99 13.67 -4.83
N GLY A 90 -7.50 12.68 -4.16
CA GLY A 90 -7.88 11.42 -4.79
C GLY A 90 -9.14 10.81 -4.21
N TYR A 91 -9.80 10.04 -5.06
CA TYR A 91 -10.88 9.14 -4.71
C TYR A 91 -10.56 7.75 -5.20
N THR A 92 -10.77 6.76 -4.36
CA THR A 92 -10.60 5.35 -4.70
C THR A 92 -11.82 4.57 -4.23
N ARG A 93 -12.37 3.76 -5.12
CA ARG A 93 -13.37 2.76 -4.78
C ARG A 93 -12.69 1.40 -4.68
N SER A 94 -12.77 0.76 -3.52
CA SER A 94 -12.42 -0.66 -3.38
C SER A 94 -13.67 -1.53 -3.53
N ILE A 95 -13.50 -2.68 -4.16
CA ILE A 95 -14.53 -3.69 -4.39
C ILE A 95 -13.98 -5.00 -3.88
N HIS A 96 -14.73 -5.66 -3.02
CA HIS A 96 -14.33 -6.92 -2.41
C HIS A 96 -15.17 -8.07 -2.97
N THR A 97 -14.52 -9.18 -3.30
CA THR A 97 -15.20 -10.42 -3.67
C THR A 97 -14.97 -11.45 -2.60
N LEU A 98 -16.03 -12.15 -2.23
CA LEU A 98 -15.97 -13.16 -1.18
C LEU A 98 -15.13 -14.37 -1.62
N GLY A 99 -14.44 -14.95 -0.64
CA GLY A 99 -13.78 -16.25 -0.80
C GLY A 99 -14.70 -17.43 -0.45
N ASN A 100 -14.14 -18.62 -0.51
CA ASN A 100 -14.88 -19.87 -0.28
C ASN A 100 -15.11 -20.18 1.20
N SER A 101 -14.43 -19.49 2.11
CA SER A 101 -14.61 -19.68 3.55
C SER A 101 -15.65 -18.69 4.08
N ALA A 102 -16.81 -19.18 4.47
CA ALA A 102 -17.85 -18.34 5.07
C ALA A 102 -17.33 -17.63 6.35
N ALA A 103 -16.51 -18.28 7.16
CA ALA A 103 -15.96 -17.71 8.38
C ALA A 103 -14.94 -16.59 8.13
N PHE A 104 -14.04 -16.76 7.16
CA PHE A 104 -12.99 -15.76 6.88
C PHE A 104 -13.41 -14.71 5.87
N SER A 105 -14.21 -15.06 4.86
CA SER A 105 -14.70 -14.09 3.90
C SER A 105 -15.77 -13.16 4.51
N SER A 106 -16.47 -13.61 5.55
CA SER A 106 -17.38 -12.75 6.32
C SER A 106 -16.69 -11.66 7.13
N LEU A 107 -15.38 -11.74 7.33
CA LEU A 107 -14.59 -10.69 7.98
C LEU A 107 -14.31 -9.50 7.06
N TRP A 108 -14.49 -9.67 5.74
CA TRP A 108 -14.31 -8.61 4.77
C TRP A 108 -15.62 -7.84 4.57
N ASN A 109 -15.45 -6.57 4.31
CA ASN A 109 -16.55 -5.76 3.86
C ASN A 109 -17.05 -6.26 2.50
N TYR A 110 -18.30 -6.69 2.40
CA TYR A 110 -18.89 -7.21 1.17
C TYR A 110 -18.75 -6.29 -0.03
N ASN A 111 -19.01 -5.00 0.21
CA ASN A 111 -19.26 -4.07 -0.87
C ASN A 111 -18.03 -3.22 -1.18
N GLY A 112 -17.05 -3.23 -0.30
CA GLY A 112 -15.86 -2.41 -0.42
C GLY A 112 -15.90 -1.12 0.39
N MET A 113 -15.03 -0.20 0.02
CA MET A 113 -14.87 1.08 0.72
C MET A 113 -14.77 2.23 -0.27
N ASN A 114 -15.25 3.38 0.14
CA ASN A 114 -14.93 4.67 -0.46
C ASN A 114 -13.72 5.24 0.29
N ILE A 115 -12.67 5.59 -0.44
CA ILE A 115 -11.41 6.08 0.11
C ILE A 115 -11.17 7.46 -0.48
N PHE A 116 -11.08 8.46 0.39
CA PHE A 116 -10.74 9.83 0.03
C PHE A 116 -9.35 10.13 0.55
N SER A 117 -8.52 10.73 -0.28
CA SER A 117 -7.15 11.07 0.07
C SER A 117 -6.79 12.48 -0.32
N GLY A 118 -5.91 13.08 0.45
CA GLY A 118 -5.31 14.38 0.13
C GLY A 118 -3.88 14.45 0.65
N LYS A 119 -3.01 15.12 -0.11
CA LYS A 119 -1.61 15.28 0.25
C LYS A 119 -1.07 16.63 -0.22
N VAL A 120 -0.21 17.24 0.60
CA VAL A 120 0.47 18.52 0.30
C VAL A 120 1.97 18.34 0.48
N VAL A 121 2.75 18.74 -0.52
CA VAL A 121 4.22 18.80 -0.46
C VAL A 121 4.64 20.07 0.27
N VAL A 122 5.09 19.92 1.50
CA VAL A 122 5.59 21.01 2.35
C VAL A 122 6.98 21.43 1.88
N LEU A 123 7.86 20.47 1.60
CA LEU A 123 9.21 20.71 1.12
C LEU A 123 9.45 19.88 -0.16
N LYS A 124 9.84 20.55 -1.25
CA LYS A 124 10.22 19.85 -2.48
C LYS A 124 11.60 19.23 -2.32
N GLU A 125 11.77 18.05 -2.86
CA GLU A 125 13.08 17.39 -2.92
C GLU A 125 14.14 18.28 -3.57
N GLY A 126 15.33 18.32 -2.97
CA GLY A 126 16.46 19.11 -3.47
C GLY A 126 16.38 20.60 -3.17
N THR A 127 15.37 21.09 -2.45
CA THR A 127 15.28 22.50 -2.04
C THR A 127 16.38 22.83 -1.03
N GLY A 128 17.33 23.67 -1.44
CA GLY A 128 18.46 24.05 -0.57
C GLY A 128 19.65 23.08 -0.55
N GLY A 129 19.58 21.96 -1.29
CA GLY A 129 20.71 21.03 -1.41
C GLY A 129 20.35 19.63 -1.91
N GLU A 130 21.30 18.95 -2.52
CA GLU A 130 21.08 17.64 -3.14
C GLU A 130 20.59 16.56 -2.15
N LEU A 131 20.98 16.66 -0.87
CA LEU A 131 20.62 15.68 0.15
C LEU A 131 19.24 15.92 0.77
N VAL A 132 18.62 17.07 0.54
CA VAL A 132 17.32 17.43 1.12
C VAL A 132 16.20 16.55 0.53
N PRO A 133 15.47 15.77 1.36
CA PRO A 133 14.35 14.97 0.89
C PRO A 133 13.13 15.85 0.55
N GLY A 134 12.23 15.33 -0.26
CA GLY A 134 10.88 15.83 -0.35
C GLY A 134 10.12 15.47 0.93
N ILE A 135 9.30 16.38 1.44
CA ILE A 135 8.44 16.15 2.61
C ILE A 135 7.00 16.50 2.23
N ALA A 136 6.09 15.58 2.52
CA ALA A 136 4.66 15.81 2.34
C ALA A 136 3.88 15.40 3.59
N VAL A 137 2.74 16.08 3.79
CA VAL A 137 1.74 15.74 4.80
C VAL A 137 0.46 15.37 4.07
N GLY A 138 -0.20 14.31 4.50
CA GLY A 138 -1.43 13.86 3.87
C GLY A 138 -2.37 13.16 4.84
N GLY A 139 -3.58 12.93 4.36
CA GLY A 139 -4.61 12.22 5.08
C GLY A 139 -5.40 11.28 4.17
N ILE A 140 -5.96 10.26 4.77
CA ILE A 140 -6.82 9.27 4.13
C ILE A 140 -8.04 9.07 5.03
N VAL A 141 -9.22 9.11 4.44
CA VAL A 141 -10.47 8.75 5.12
C VAL A 141 -11.10 7.60 4.33
N ARG A 142 -11.46 6.54 5.02
CA ARG A 142 -12.08 5.35 4.44
C ARG A 142 -13.45 5.14 5.07
N THR A 143 -14.47 4.99 4.24
CA THR A 143 -15.83 4.67 4.68
C THR A 143 -16.28 3.38 4.01
N GLY A 144 -16.51 2.34 4.81
CA GLY A 144 -17.04 1.06 4.33
C GLY A 144 -18.56 1.11 4.19
N ASP A 145 -19.11 0.36 3.21
CA ASP A 145 -20.55 0.33 2.99
C ASP A 145 -21.28 -0.44 4.11
N HIS A 146 -20.79 -1.60 4.49
CA HIS A 146 -21.23 -2.38 5.66
C HIS A 146 -20.13 -3.35 6.07
N PHE A 147 -19.95 -3.51 7.37
CA PHE A 147 -19.03 -4.52 7.89
C PHE A 147 -19.83 -5.80 8.18
N VAL A 148 -19.39 -6.93 7.62
CA VAL A 148 -20.09 -8.21 7.82
C VAL A 148 -20.07 -8.65 9.27
N SER A 149 -19.06 -8.25 10.06
CA SER A 149 -19.09 -8.45 11.50
C SER A 149 -20.28 -7.72 12.15
N GLY A 150 -20.71 -6.58 11.62
CA GLY A 150 -21.94 -5.91 12.06
C GLY A 150 -23.18 -6.74 11.76
N ALA A 151 -23.29 -7.34 10.57
CA ALA A 151 -24.40 -8.22 10.25
C ALA A 151 -24.37 -9.51 11.07
N LEU A 152 -23.21 -10.15 11.21
CA LEU A 152 -23.04 -11.35 12.03
C LEU A 152 -23.25 -11.06 13.51
N ASN A 153 -22.75 -9.94 14.04
CA ASN A 153 -22.97 -9.52 15.42
C ASN A 153 -24.43 -9.18 15.67
N LYS A 154 -25.13 -8.58 14.69
CA LYS A 154 -26.58 -8.34 14.76
C LYS A 154 -27.37 -9.64 14.78
N GLU A 155 -27.02 -10.60 13.92
CA GLU A 155 -27.64 -11.93 13.90
C GLU A 155 -27.35 -12.74 15.17
N LEU A 156 -26.16 -12.60 15.74
CA LEU A 156 -25.76 -13.25 16.99
C LEU A 156 -26.18 -12.48 18.25
N GLY A 157 -26.82 -11.31 18.11
CA GLY A 157 -27.23 -10.48 19.25
C GLY A 157 -26.07 -9.84 20.03
N LEU A 158 -24.87 -9.76 19.44
CA LEU A 158 -23.65 -9.27 20.08
C LEU A 158 -23.41 -7.75 19.96
N GLY A 159 -24.43 -7.00 19.51
CA GLY A 159 -24.38 -5.53 19.47
C GLY A 159 -24.37 -4.94 18.06
N SER A 160 -24.59 -3.63 18.02
CA SER A 160 -24.90 -2.90 16.80
C SER A 160 -23.70 -2.64 15.92
N ASP A 161 -24.02 -2.57 14.66
CA ASP A 161 -23.50 -1.76 13.60
C ASP A 161 -22.28 -0.88 13.97
N THR A 162 -21.13 -1.32 13.59
CA THR A 162 -19.95 -0.50 13.72
C THR A 162 -19.72 0.18 12.38
N ALA A 163 -19.99 1.48 12.34
CA ALA A 163 -19.56 2.32 11.24
C ALA A 163 -18.08 2.03 10.95
N ASN A 164 -17.79 1.59 9.74
CA ASN A 164 -16.43 1.28 9.33
C ASN A 164 -15.81 2.52 8.68
N THR A 165 -15.64 3.57 9.48
CA THR A 165 -14.88 4.75 9.06
C THR A 165 -13.55 4.72 9.77
N ASN A 166 -12.45 4.73 9.01
CA ASN A 166 -11.12 4.78 9.56
C ASN A 166 -10.26 5.79 8.81
N GLU A 167 -9.23 6.26 9.49
CA GLU A 167 -8.49 7.43 9.05
C GLU A 167 -6.99 7.25 9.26
N ASP A 168 -6.22 7.90 8.39
CA ASP A 168 -4.78 8.12 8.54
C ASP A 168 -4.49 9.61 8.42
N LEU A 169 -3.63 10.12 9.29
CA LEU A 169 -2.92 11.36 9.09
C LEU A 169 -1.43 11.04 9.07
N TYR A 170 -0.71 11.44 8.02
CA TYR A 170 0.68 11.03 7.84
C TYR A 170 1.61 12.14 7.39
N ILE A 171 2.89 11.94 7.68
CA ILE A 171 4.01 12.66 7.09
C ILE A 171 4.91 11.65 6.38
N ALA A 172 5.35 11.99 5.16
CA ALA A 172 6.26 11.18 4.36
C ALA A 172 7.47 12.01 3.95
N ALA A 173 8.64 11.41 4.02
CA ALA A 173 9.90 11.95 3.50
C ALA A 173 10.43 11.01 2.42
N THR A 174 10.69 11.54 1.22
CA THR A 174 11.16 10.74 0.08
C THR A 174 12.39 11.38 -0.53
N LYS A 175 13.40 10.53 -0.81
CA LYS A 175 14.63 10.95 -1.45
C LYS A 175 15.01 10.00 -2.56
N THR A 176 15.37 10.58 -3.72
CA THR A 176 15.82 9.82 -4.89
C THR A 176 17.21 10.27 -5.30
N TRP A 177 18.13 9.32 -5.42
CA TRP A 177 19.46 9.51 -5.98
C TRP A 177 19.54 8.78 -7.31
N LEU A 178 19.59 9.52 -8.42
CA LEU A 178 19.68 8.94 -9.77
C LEU A 178 21.11 8.87 -10.29
N LYS A 179 22.02 9.71 -9.77
CA LYS A 179 23.40 9.88 -10.24
C LYS A 179 24.44 9.02 -9.50
N ARG A 180 24.00 8.17 -8.57
CA ARG A 180 24.89 7.25 -7.85
C ARG A 180 25.17 6.01 -8.70
N PRO A 181 26.22 5.24 -8.37
CA PRO A 181 26.52 3.97 -9.08
C PRO A 181 25.31 3.04 -9.15
N LEU A 182 24.49 3.02 -8.09
CA LEU A 182 23.20 2.37 -8.02
C LEU A 182 22.14 3.45 -7.72
N PRO A 183 21.22 3.72 -8.66
CA PRO A 183 20.12 4.64 -8.39
C PRO A 183 19.25 4.09 -7.26
N LEU A 184 18.86 4.96 -6.34
CA LEU A 184 18.17 4.57 -5.12
C LEU A 184 17.02 5.54 -4.82
N LEU A 185 15.87 5.00 -4.47
CA LEU A 185 14.74 5.72 -3.90
C LEU A 185 14.54 5.24 -2.46
N LEU A 186 14.55 6.16 -1.51
CA LEU A 186 14.18 5.89 -0.12
C LEU A 186 12.92 6.66 0.23
N ASN A 187 12.02 6.00 0.94
CA ASN A 187 10.81 6.58 1.48
C ASN A 187 10.67 6.18 2.94
N PHE A 188 10.39 7.13 3.80
CA PHE A 188 10.12 6.88 5.21
C PHE A 188 9.04 7.84 5.69
N GLY A 189 8.14 7.36 6.53
CA GLY A 189 7.08 8.17 7.08
C GLY A 189 6.55 7.66 8.40
N TRP A 190 5.71 8.49 8.99
CA TRP A 190 4.98 8.18 10.19
C TRP A 190 3.53 8.56 9.99
N LYS A 191 2.62 7.75 10.52
CA LYS A 191 1.18 8.00 10.46
C LYS A 191 0.53 7.83 11.83
N ALA A 192 -0.41 8.70 12.15
CA ALA A 192 -1.42 8.45 13.16
C ALA A 192 -2.59 7.74 12.46
N THR A 193 -2.93 6.55 12.89
CA THR A 193 -3.90 5.70 12.20
C THR A 193 -4.75 4.90 13.16
N ASN A 194 -6.00 4.69 12.81
CA ASN A 194 -6.87 3.67 13.39
C ASN A 194 -7.28 2.60 12.37
N ALA A 195 -6.74 2.67 11.13
CA ALA A 195 -6.98 1.70 10.07
C ALA A 195 -6.02 0.51 10.17
N SER A 196 -6.54 -0.69 10.18
CA SER A 196 -5.75 -1.92 10.14
C SER A 196 -5.76 -2.51 8.73
N ILE A 197 -4.59 -2.94 8.24
CA ILE A 197 -4.40 -3.50 6.90
C ILE A 197 -5.12 -2.63 5.85
N PHE A 198 -4.77 -1.33 5.80
CA PHE A 198 -5.38 -0.35 4.88
C PHE A 198 -6.92 -0.23 5.02
N GLY A 199 -7.42 -0.37 6.25
CA GLY A 199 -8.85 -0.38 6.52
C GLY A 199 -9.58 -1.70 6.20
N LEU A 200 -8.95 -2.60 5.46
CA LEU A 200 -9.50 -3.92 5.14
C LEU A 200 -9.63 -4.82 6.36
N GLY A 201 -8.69 -4.71 7.30
CA GLY A 201 -8.71 -5.44 8.57
C GLY A 201 -9.60 -4.80 9.65
N GLY A 202 -10.33 -3.75 9.31
CA GLY A 202 -11.21 -3.05 10.22
C GLY A 202 -10.57 -1.87 10.94
N GLN A 203 -11.22 -1.44 12.00
CA GLN A 203 -10.90 -0.23 12.74
C GLN A 203 -10.30 -0.58 14.11
N SER A 204 -9.19 0.07 14.45
CA SER A 204 -8.68 0.08 15.82
C SER A 204 -9.53 0.99 16.70
N THR A 205 -9.64 0.63 17.99
CA THR A 205 -10.38 1.44 18.98
C THR A 205 -9.71 2.77 19.29
N ARG A 206 -8.44 2.94 18.93
CA ARG A 206 -7.64 4.15 19.18
C ARG A 206 -6.71 4.42 18.03
N PHE A 207 -6.46 5.69 17.77
CA PHE A 207 -5.36 6.13 16.93
C PHE A 207 -4.03 5.70 17.55
N GLY A 208 -3.15 5.18 16.72
CA GLY A 208 -1.79 4.81 17.09
C GLY A 208 -0.77 5.40 16.14
N GLY A 209 0.38 5.84 16.68
CA GLY A 209 1.52 6.24 15.86
C GLY A 209 2.20 5.02 15.24
N ARG A 210 2.40 5.02 13.92
CA ARG A 210 2.96 3.90 13.16
C ARG A 210 3.93 4.39 12.11
N ALA A 211 5.05 3.69 11.99
CA ALA A 211 6.01 3.95 10.92
C ALA A 211 5.64 3.17 9.66
N PHE A 212 6.00 3.75 8.53
CA PHE A 212 5.99 3.10 7.23
C PHE A 212 7.20 3.53 6.41
N GLY A 213 7.55 2.76 5.39
CA GLY A 213 8.65 3.14 4.52
C GLY A 213 8.91 2.12 3.44
N GLY A 214 9.90 2.42 2.61
CA GLY A 214 10.28 1.54 1.53
C GLY A 214 11.55 1.99 0.82
N VAL A 215 12.08 1.09 0.04
CA VAL A 215 13.25 1.28 -0.83
C VAL A 215 12.91 0.82 -2.24
N GLY A 216 13.37 1.55 -3.24
CA GLY A 216 13.26 1.18 -4.64
C GLY A 216 14.56 1.43 -5.39
N ILE A 217 14.83 0.63 -6.41
CA ILE A 217 16.02 0.73 -7.25
C ILE A 217 15.57 0.98 -8.70
N PRO A 218 15.56 2.25 -9.17
CA PRO A 218 15.14 2.59 -10.53
C PRO A 218 16.18 2.14 -11.56
N LEU A 219 15.91 1.07 -12.28
CA LEU A 219 16.78 0.51 -13.31
C LEU A 219 16.26 0.91 -14.70
N PRO A 220 17.04 1.63 -15.52
CA PRO A 220 16.64 1.96 -16.88
C PRO A 220 16.66 0.70 -17.77
N LEU A 221 15.56 0.49 -18.52
CA LEU A 221 15.41 -0.61 -19.49
C LEU A 221 15.61 -0.16 -20.94
N GLY A 222 15.83 1.13 -21.20
CA GLY A 222 15.85 1.72 -22.54
C GLY A 222 14.45 2.15 -23.01
N HIS A 223 14.39 2.84 -24.15
CA HIS A 223 13.14 3.32 -24.80
C HIS A 223 12.18 4.09 -23.87
N GLY A 224 12.71 4.80 -22.87
CA GLY A 224 11.90 5.53 -21.90
C GLY A 224 11.25 4.67 -20.81
N LEU A 225 11.54 3.37 -20.77
CA LEU A 225 11.08 2.45 -19.73
C LEU A 225 12.08 2.36 -18.57
N ALA A 226 11.56 2.10 -17.39
CA ALA A 226 12.35 1.74 -16.21
C ALA A 226 11.66 0.62 -15.43
N ALA A 227 12.47 -0.27 -14.85
CA ALA A 227 12.04 -1.21 -13.84
C ALA A 227 12.43 -0.68 -12.46
N VAL A 228 11.55 -0.82 -11.48
CA VAL A 228 11.81 -0.40 -10.10
C VAL A 228 11.47 -1.57 -9.17
N PRO A 229 12.40 -2.52 -8.94
CA PRO A 229 12.26 -3.43 -7.82
C PRO A 229 12.23 -2.64 -6.52
N SER A 230 11.31 -3.00 -5.64
CA SER A 230 11.07 -2.28 -4.39
C SER A 230 10.65 -3.21 -3.26
N ALA A 231 10.91 -2.77 -2.04
CA ALA A 231 10.39 -3.38 -0.82
C ALA A 231 9.89 -2.29 0.11
N GLY A 232 8.80 -2.59 0.81
CA GLY A 232 8.18 -1.67 1.75
C GLY A 232 7.70 -2.34 3.01
N PHE A 233 7.38 -1.53 4.01
CA PHE A 233 6.76 -1.96 5.24
C PHE A 233 5.76 -0.94 5.75
N THR A 234 4.74 -1.42 6.45
CA THR A 234 3.78 -0.60 7.18
C THR A 234 3.48 -1.24 8.51
N GLN A 235 3.74 -0.52 9.60
CA GLN A 235 3.32 -0.94 10.93
C GLN A 235 1.80 -0.73 11.07
N GLU A 236 1.14 -1.71 11.68
CA GLU A 236 -0.31 -1.71 11.85
C GLU A 236 -0.71 -1.29 13.27
N PRO A 237 -1.87 -0.65 13.48
CA PRO A 237 -2.33 -0.33 14.82
C PRO A 237 -2.68 -1.61 15.59
N PRO A 238 -2.43 -1.66 16.92
CA PRO A 238 -2.85 -2.78 17.75
C PRO A 238 -4.37 -2.72 18.01
N GLN A 239 -4.94 -3.85 18.41
CA GLN A 239 -6.30 -3.95 18.95
C GLN A 239 -7.40 -3.60 17.93
N VAL A 240 -7.41 -4.33 16.82
CA VAL A 240 -8.52 -4.24 15.87
C VAL A 240 -9.78 -4.83 16.45
N LYS A 241 -10.82 -4.02 16.59
CA LYS A 241 -12.06 -4.37 17.26
C LYS A 241 -12.72 -5.63 16.67
N ASN A 242 -12.81 -5.69 15.37
CA ASN A 242 -13.57 -6.75 14.69
C ASN A 242 -12.81 -8.08 14.58
N LEU A 243 -11.48 -8.04 14.43
CA LEU A 243 -10.65 -9.25 14.51
C LEU A 243 -10.47 -9.72 15.96
N GLY A 244 -10.55 -8.80 16.93
CA GLY A 244 -10.48 -9.15 18.34
C GLY A 244 -11.63 -10.03 18.81
N ASP A 245 -12.82 -9.87 18.21
CA ASP A 245 -14.02 -10.61 18.64
C ASP A 245 -13.93 -12.12 18.33
N ILE A 246 -13.11 -12.53 17.35
CA ILE A 246 -12.87 -13.94 17.01
C ILE A 246 -11.62 -14.52 17.68
N LEU A 247 -10.85 -13.68 18.38
CA LEU A 247 -9.64 -14.10 19.07
C LEU A 247 -9.87 -14.21 20.58
N VAL A 248 -9.24 -15.18 21.19
CA VAL A 248 -9.30 -15.38 22.65
C VAL A 248 -8.68 -14.15 23.34
N GLY A 249 -9.44 -13.54 24.24
CA GLY A 249 -9.04 -12.33 24.95
C GLY A 249 -9.40 -11.01 24.24
N GLY A 250 -10.14 -11.06 23.11
CA GLY A 250 -10.70 -9.87 22.44
C GLY A 250 -9.67 -8.88 21.91
N LYS A 251 -8.44 -9.32 21.67
CA LYS A 251 -7.33 -8.47 21.24
C LYS A 251 -6.60 -9.09 20.04
N ALA A 252 -6.68 -8.44 18.89
CA ALA A 252 -5.86 -8.75 17.75
C ALA A 252 -4.60 -7.86 17.75
N HIS A 253 -3.46 -8.47 17.60
CA HIS A 253 -2.21 -7.77 17.34
C HIS A 253 -1.87 -7.92 15.85
N ILE A 254 -2.09 -6.88 15.06
CA ILE A 254 -1.73 -6.92 13.65
C ILE A 254 -0.25 -6.61 13.51
N PRO A 255 0.54 -7.56 13.02
CA PRO A 255 1.96 -7.35 12.80
C PRO A 255 2.22 -6.40 11.63
N THR A 256 3.50 -6.03 11.46
CA THR A 256 3.94 -5.22 10.32
C THR A 256 3.59 -5.89 8.99
N THR A 257 2.96 -5.14 8.09
CA THR A 257 2.74 -5.55 6.71
C THR A 257 3.99 -5.24 5.90
N LEU A 258 4.46 -6.21 5.14
CA LEU A 258 5.59 -6.09 4.21
C LEU A 258 5.07 -6.16 2.78
N ASP A 259 5.70 -5.44 1.88
CA ASP A 259 5.46 -5.55 0.44
C ASP A 259 6.76 -5.63 -0.35
N TYR A 260 6.72 -6.40 -1.43
CA TYR A 260 7.78 -6.54 -2.41
C TYR A 260 7.16 -6.41 -3.79
N ALA A 261 7.64 -5.50 -4.60
CA ALA A 261 7.07 -5.27 -5.92
C ALA A 261 8.15 -4.99 -6.97
N VAL A 262 7.82 -5.29 -8.22
CA VAL A 262 8.54 -4.81 -9.38
C VAL A 262 7.59 -3.93 -10.18
N ARG A 263 7.97 -2.68 -10.35
CA ARG A 263 7.27 -1.70 -11.18
C ARG A 263 7.94 -1.57 -12.52
N ILE A 264 7.16 -1.63 -13.59
CA ILE A 264 7.58 -1.18 -14.91
C ILE A 264 6.88 0.15 -15.18
N THR A 265 7.65 1.19 -15.47
CA THR A 265 7.10 2.52 -15.71
C THR A 265 7.63 3.12 -17.00
N GLN A 266 6.76 3.83 -17.73
CA GLN A 266 7.09 4.61 -18.93
C GLN A 266 7.17 6.09 -18.54
N LYS A 267 8.29 6.72 -18.89
CA LYS A 267 8.54 8.14 -18.59
C LYS A 267 7.97 9.10 -19.62
N GLN A 268 7.78 8.62 -20.86
CA GLN A 268 7.24 9.42 -21.96
C GLN A 268 5.72 9.40 -21.93
N LYS A 269 5.09 10.47 -22.42
CA LYS A 269 3.62 10.51 -22.59
C LYS A 269 3.15 9.51 -23.65
N PRO A 270 2.06 8.79 -23.43
CA PRO A 270 1.28 8.75 -22.19
C PRO A 270 2.06 8.02 -21.07
N HIS A 271 1.94 8.52 -19.86
CA HIS A 271 2.61 7.92 -18.71
C HIS A 271 1.83 6.71 -18.22
N PHE A 272 2.49 5.58 -18.17
CA PHE A 272 1.90 4.40 -17.60
C PHE A 272 2.86 3.71 -16.62
N SER A 273 2.33 3.00 -15.66
CA SER A 273 3.09 2.09 -14.81
C SER A 273 2.29 0.83 -14.51
N PHE A 274 3.01 -0.29 -14.46
CA PHE A 274 2.49 -1.58 -14.09
C PHE A 274 3.30 -2.14 -12.92
N ASP A 275 2.62 -2.57 -11.86
CA ASP A 275 3.21 -3.22 -10.70
C ASP A 275 2.80 -4.68 -10.63
N LEU A 276 3.76 -5.51 -10.26
CA LEU A 276 3.53 -6.87 -9.79
C LEU A 276 4.19 -7.00 -8.43
N GLY A 277 3.43 -7.40 -7.41
CA GLY A 277 3.92 -7.41 -6.05
C GLY A 277 3.36 -8.54 -5.20
N ILE A 278 4.00 -8.73 -4.07
CA ILE A 278 3.60 -9.65 -3.01
C ILE A 278 3.49 -8.85 -1.72
N GLY A 279 2.31 -8.92 -1.08
CA GLY A 279 2.11 -8.45 0.28
C GLY A 279 2.21 -9.60 1.27
N GLN A 280 2.68 -9.33 2.47
CA GLN A 280 2.80 -10.31 3.55
C GLN A 280 2.60 -9.63 4.90
N VAL A 281 1.76 -10.19 5.76
CA VAL A 281 1.68 -9.80 7.16
C VAL A 281 2.70 -10.64 7.95
N ALA A 282 3.61 -9.97 8.66
CA ALA A 282 4.77 -10.61 9.25
C ALA A 282 4.52 -11.06 10.70
N GLY A 283 3.65 -12.04 10.94
CA GLY A 283 3.55 -12.62 12.27
C GLY A 283 2.18 -13.16 12.68
N ASN A 284 2.08 -13.41 13.98
CA ASN A 284 0.91 -13.96 14.65
C ASN A 284 -0.03 -12.83 15.11
N ILE A 285 -1.32 -12.95 14.83
CA ILE A 285 -2.34 -11.95 15.20
C ILE A 285 -3.03 -12.25 16.52
N GLY A 286 -2.85 -13.44 17.09
CA GLY A 286 -3.49 -13.89 18.33
C GLY A 286 -3.78 -15.37 18.32
N GLN A 287 -4.66 -15.82 19.19
CA GLN A 287 -5.10 -17.21 19.30
C GLN A 287 -6.60 -17.33 19.13
N THR A 288 -7.05 -18.35 18.45
CA THR A 288 -8.47 -18.70 18.36
C THR A 288 -8.74 -20.02 19.10
N ALA A 289 -9.94 -20.17 19.63
CA ALA A 289 -10.40 -21.38 20.28
C ALA A 289 -11.01 -22.34 19.24
N VAL A 290 -10.52 -23.55 19.17
CA VAL A 290 -11.03 -24.59 18.26
C VAL A 290 -11.58 -25.75 19.10
N ALA A 291 -12.85 -26.09 18.87
CA ALA A 291 -13.44 -27.29 19.49
C ALA A 291 -12.76 -28.54 18.95
N THR A 292 -12.31 -29.41 19.83
CA THR A 292 -11.62 -30.64 19.43
C THR A 292 -12.57 -31.72 18.92
N GLY A 293 -13.83 -31.69 19.37
CA GLY A 293 -14.80 -32.74 19.09
C GLY A 293 -14.44 -34.11 19.72
N LEU A 294 -13.39 -34.13 20.54
CA LEU A 294 -12.90 -35.37 21.18
C LEU A 294 -13.61 -35.58 22.55
N PRO A 295 -13.88 -36.86 22.94
CA PRO A 295 -14.44 -37.15 24.26
C PRO A 295 -13.40 -36.96 25.37
N ALA A 296 -13.85 -36.85 26.60
CA ALA A 296 -12.96 -36.85 27.75
C ALA A 296 -12.02 -38.07 27.71
N PRO A 297 -10.74 -37.95 28.12
CA PRO A 297 -10.13 -36.88 28.88
C PRO A 297 -9.51 -35.70 28.07
N TYR A 298 -9.73 -35.66 26.77
CA TYR A 298 -9.17 -34.61 25.94
C TYR A 298 -9.85 -33.25 26.23
N PRO A 299 -9.10 -32.15 26.15
CA PRO A 299 -9.70 -30.83 26.37
C PRO A 299 -10.74 -30.55 25.27
N PRO A 300 -11.93 -30.04 25.64
CA PRO A 300 -13.00 -29.77 24.68
C PRO A 300 -12.63 -28.64 23.68
N VAL A 301 -11.69 -27.81 24.07
CA VAL A 301 -11.21 -26.66 23.28
C VAL A 301 -9.69 -26.59 23.35
N VAL A 302 -9.06 -26.35 22.24
CA VAL A 302 -7.62 -26.04 22.15
C VAL A 302 -7.42 -24.64 21.60
N LEU A 303 -6.40 -23.95 22.09
CA LEU A 303 -6.00 -22.64 21.58
C LEU A 303 -5.02 -22.83 20.44
N VAL A 304 -5.36 -22.29 19.28
CA VAL A 304 -4.54 -22.37 18.08
C VAL A 304 -4.06 -20.96 17.71
N PRO A 305 -2.75 -20.76 17.53
CA PRO A 305 -2.23 -19.47 17.07
C PRO A 305 -2.69 -19.21 15.63
N VAL A 306 -3.11 -17.97 15.38
CA VAL A 306 -3.46 -17.49 14.03
C VAL A 306 -2.25 -16.73 13.48
N ASP A 307 -1.44 -17.45 12.70
CA ASP A 307 -0.23 -16.91 12.08
C ASP A 307 -0.50 -16.57 10.60
N LEU A 308 -0.42 -15.29 10.28
CA LEU A 308 -0.57 -14.77 8.92
C LEU A 308 0.75 -14.74 8.14
N LYS A 309 1.89 -15.01 8.79
CA LYS A 309 3.22 -14.96 8.17
C LYS A 309 3.35 -15.88 6.96
N ALA A 310 2.71 -17.03 6.98
CA ALA A 310 2.71 -17.97 5.87
C ALA A 310 1.81 -17.56 4.69
N ARG A 311 0.93 -16.57 4.88
CA ARG A 311 -0.02 -16.13 3.86
C ARG A 311 0.55 -14.94 3.10
N LYS A 312 0.96 -15.21 1.87
CA LYS A 312 1.37 -14.18 0.91
C LYS A 312 0.19 -13.85 0.02
N VAL A 313 -0.03 -12.57 -0.24
CA VAL A 313 -1.04 -12.08 -1.18
C VAL A 313 -0.34 -11.57 -2.43
N LEU A 314 -0.82 -12.00 -3.59
CA LEU A 314 -0.32 -11.50 -4.87
C LEU A 314 -1.13 -10.26 -5.24
N GLY A 315 -0.43 -9.20 -5.62
CA GLY A 315 -1.05 -7.97 -6.08
C GLY A 315 -0.48 -7.51 -7.41
N MET A 316 -1.33 -6.88 -8.21
CA MET A 316 -0.93 -6.15 -9.40
C MET A 316 -1.60 -4.79 -9.43
N GLY A 317 -0.93 -3.83 -10.05
CA GLY A 317 -1.43 -2.47 -10.22
C GLY A 317 -1.13 -1.94 -11.60
N LEU A 318 -2.05 -1.15 -12.13
CA LEU A 318 -1.89 -0.40 -13.36
C LEU A 318 -2.25 1.05 -13.07
N SER A 319 -1.37 1.98 -13.44
CA SER A 319 -1.68 3.40 -13.36
C SER A 319 -1.40 4.06 -14.70
N TYR A 320 -2.27 4.98 -15.07
CA TYR A 320 -2.21 5.69 -16.34
C TYR A 320 -2.47 7.18 -16.13
N ARG A 321 -1.71 8.02 -16.83
CA ARG A 321 -1.92 9.46 -16.93
C ARG A 321 -1.59 9.92 -18.35
N TYR A 322 -2.47 10.69 -18.94
CA TYR A 322 -2.25 11.30 -20.26
C TYR A 322 -1.27 12.47 -20.22
#